data_a473c2fa740f68a36fb2d85b8a424665
#
_entry.id   a473c2fa740f68a36fb2d85b8a424665
#
_cell.length_a   1.000
_cell.length_b   1.000
_cell.length_c   1.000
_cell.angle_alpha   90.00
_cell.angle_beta   90.00
_cell.angle_gamma   90.00
#
_symmetry.space_group_name_H-M   'P 1'
#
loop_
_entity.id
_entity.type
_entity.pdbx_description
1 polymer ?
#
loop_
_entity_poly.entity_id
_entity_poly.type
_entity_poly.pdbx_seq_one_letter_code
_entity_poly.pdbx_strand_id
1 'polypeptide(L)'
;RRRFKWCWLVDVPDPTAGHHKRIYDQVFLDGTYTAGGCLIVAATIDHVIAWHWCKHETTRDYQLLLERIEAPLIAVIDGGQGAYSAIKKCWPTTKIQRCLVHAQRVVRRYTTTNPRTDAGRTIYQLALKLTRITTLDEAATWGAQLHEFSTIYQAWMNEKTTVKDPCLLYTSPSPRD
;
A
#
# COMPACT_ATOMS: atom_id res chain seq x y z
N ARG A 1 11.74 23.36 -4.73
CA ARG A 1 10.43 23.70 -4.09
C ARG A 1 9.80 24.99 -4.61
N ARG A 2 10.53 26.02 -5.06
CA ARG A 2 9.97 27.26 -5.60
C ARG A 2 9.40 27.14 -7.03
N ARG A 3 9.88 26.19 -7.85
CA ARG A 3 9.51 26.05 -9.28
C ARG A 3 8.06 25.62 -9.52
N PHE A 4 7.41 24.99 -8.56
CA PHE A 4 6.05 24.42 -8.75
C PHE A 4 4.96 25.16 -7.97
N LYS A 5 5.25 26.33 -7.38
CA LYS A 5 4.22 27.09 -6.64
C LYS A 5 3.04 27.50 -7.49
N TRP A 6 3.26 27.75 -8.78
CA TRP A 6 2.21 28.15 -9.73
C TRP A 6 1.21 27.01 -10.02
N CYS A 7 1.62 25.73 -9.82
CA CYS A 7 0.71 24.59 -10.04
C CYS A 7 -0.51 24.63 -9.12
N TRP A 8 -0.41 25.27 -7.97
CA TRP A 8 -1.53 25.45 -7.03
C TRP A 8 -2.52 26.57 -7.43
N LEU A 9 -2.17 27.34 -8.43
CA LEU A 9 -2.98 28.44 -8.96
C LEU A 9 -3.77 28.03 -10.21
N VAL A 10 -3.57 26.80 -10.68
CA VAL A 10 -4.26 26.26 -11.86
C VAL A 10 -5.45 25.44 -11.38
N ASP A 11 -6.64 25.74 -11.92
CA ASP A 11 -7.80 24.88 -11.74
C ASP A 11 -7.51 23.50 -12.33
N VAL A 12 -7.53 22.48 -11.49
CA VAL A 12 -7.37 21.10 -11.91
C VAL A 12 -8.75 20.56 -12.27
N PRO A 13 -8.99 20.16 -13.53
CA PRO A 13 -10.26 19.58 -13.92
C PRO A 13 -10.60 18.37 -13.05
N ASP A 14 -11.87 18.22 -12.68
CA ASP A 14 -12.32 17.02 -11.97
C ASP A 14 -12.13 15.80 -12.90
N PRO A 15 -11.24 14.85 -12.57
CA PRO A 15 -10.98 13.70 -13.43
C PRO A 15 -12.19 12.77 -13.56
N THR A 16 -13.20 12.91 -12.67
CA THR A 16 -14.45 12.14 -12.76
C THR A 16 -15.46 12.76 -13.74
N ALA A 17 -15.23 14.00 -14.23
CA ALA A 17 -16.10 14.63 -15.21
C ALA A 17 -16.14 13.79 -16.49
N GLY A 18 -17.23 13.10 -16.76
CA GLY A 18 -17.43 12.22 -17.92
C GLY A 18 -17.18 10.72 -17.70
N HIS A 19 -16.75 10.28 -16.52
CA HIS A 19 -16.47 8.88 -16.22
C HIS A 19 -17.48 8.21 -15.27
N HIS A 20 -18.61 8.81 -15.02
CA HIS A 20 -19.60 8.48 -13.96
C HIS A 20 -20.22 7.07 -13.98
N LYS A 21 -19.88 6.20 -14.95
CA LYS A 21 -20.44 4.83 -15.01
C LYS A 21 -19.47 3.79 -15.56
N ARG A 22 -18.18 4.11 -15.59
CA ARG A 22 -17.20 3.12 -16.05
C ARG A 22 -16.80 2.18 -14.91
N ILE A 23 -17.00 0.89 -15.10
CA ILE A 23 -16.48 -0.14 -14.21
C ILE A 23 -15.06 -0.47 -14.67
N TYR A 24 -14.13 -0.46 -13.73
CA TYR A 24 -12.73 -0.79 -13.97
C TYR A 24 -12.43 -2.20 -13.43
N ASP A 25 -11.60 -2.94 -14.14
CA ASP A 25 -11.15 -4.25 -13.66
C ASP A 25 -10.31 -4.11 -12.39
N GLN A 26 -9.43 -3.12 -12.38
CA GLN A 26 -8.51 -2.87 -11.27
C GLN A 26 -8.36 -1.36 -10.99
N VAL A 27 -8.43 -0.99 -9.72
CA VAL A 27 -8.18 0.36 -9.24
C VAL A 27 -7.11 0.33 -8.15
N PHE A 28 -6.13 1.21 -8.28
CA PHE A 28 -5.10 1.46 -7.28
C PHE A 28 -5.53 2.63 -6.41
N LEU A 29 -5.45 2.47 -5.09
CA LEU A 29 -5.70 3.52 -4.12
C LEU A 29 -4.41 3.77 -3.34
N ASP A 30 -3.96 5.01 -3.35
CA ASP A 30 -2.75 5.42 -2.63
C ASP A 30 -2.90 6.84 -2.11
N GLY A 31 -2.26 7.14 -0.99
CA GLY A 31 -2.23 8.46 -0.39
C GLY A 31 -0.84 9.05 -0.37
N THR A 32 -0.73 10.30 -0.74
CA THR A 32 0.55 11.02 -0.72
C THR A 32 0.47 12.22 0.21
N TYR A 33 1.27 12.20 1.29
CA TYR A 33 1.37 13.30 2.22
C TYR A 33 2.24 14.42 1.67
N THR A 34 1.75 15.64 1.81
CA THR A 34 2.45 16.88 1.46
C THR A 34 2.43 17.86 2.64
N ALA A 35 3.03 19.04 2.47
CA ALA A 35 3.14 20.04 3.54
C ALA A 35 1.80 20.58 4.09
N GLY A 36 0.66 20.26 3.49
CA GLY A 36 -0.65 20.80 3.89
C GLY A 36 -1.73 19.74 4.14
N GLY A 37 -1.41 18.47 3.92
CA GLY A 37 -2.38 17.37 4.04
C GLY A 37 -2.02 16.16 3.22
N CYS A 38 -2.99 15.36 2.89
CA CYS A 38 -2.85 14.15 2.10
C CYS A 38 -3.70 14.22 0.84
N LEU A 39 -3.14 13.87 -0.29
CA LEU A 39 -3.84 13.65 -1.54
C LEU A 39 -4.08 12.14 -1.70
N ILE A 40 -5.33 11.73 -1.57
CA ILE A 40 -5.74 10.35 -1.85
C ILE A 40 -6.11 10.28 -3.33
N VAL A 41 -5.58 9.28 -4.03
CA VAL A 41 -5.76 9.09 -5.48
C VAL A 41 -6.32 7.71 -5.76
N ALA A 42 -7.29 7.65 -6.64
CA ALA A 42 -7.75 6.44 -7.30
C ALA A 42 -7.28 6.47 -8.76
N ALA A 43 -6.56 5.45 -9.19
CA ALA A 43 -5.98 5.38 -10.53
C ALA A 43 -6.10 3.98 -11.13
N THR A 44 -6.07 3.91 -12.45
CA THR A 44 -5.72 2.69 -13.19
C THR A 44 -4.22 2.70 -13.49
N ILE A 45 -3.74 1.72 -14.24
CA ILE A 45 -2.36 1.73 -14.73
C ILE A 45 -2.09 2.88 -15.71
N ASP A 46 -3.13 3.39 -16.36
CA ASP A 46 -3.02 4.35 -17.46
C ASP A 46 -3.30 5.79 -17.03
N HIS A 47 -4.21 5.99 -16.07
CA HIS A 47 -4.67 7.35 -15.70
C HIS A 47 -5.25 7.44 -14.30
N VAL A 48 -5.31 8.66 -13.77
CA VAL A 48 -6.04 8.99 -12.54
C VAL A 48 -7.53 9.03 -12.83
N ILE A 49 -8.32 8.28 -12.04
CA ILE A 49 -9.78 8.23 -12.14
C ILE A 49 -10.41 9.35 -11.31
N ALA A 50 -9.94 9.49 -10.08
CA ALA A 50 -10.41 10.48 -9.13
C ALA A 50 -9.35 10.76 -8.06
N TRP A 51 -9.54 11.86 -7.34
CA TRP A 51 -8.70 12.22 -6.22
C TRP A 51 -9.51 12.95 -5.15
N HIS A 52 -9.01 12.93 -3.91
CA HIS A 52 -9.58 13.64 -2.79
C HIS A 52 -8.48 14.24 -1.93
N TRP A 53 -8.62 15.53 -1.62
CA TRP A 53 -7.70 16.21 -0.71
C TRP A 53 -8.25 16.15 0.72
N CYS A 54 -7.44 15.70 1.67
CA CYS A 54 -7.80 15.60 3.07
C CYS A 54 -6.64 16.00 3.99
N LYS A 55 -6.92 16.12 5.27
CA LYS A 55 -5.88 16.37 6.27
C LYS A 55 -5.15 15.08 6.64
N HIS A 56 -5.88 13.98 6.74
CA HIS A 56 -5.37 12.66 7.11
C HIS A 56 -6.13 11.60 6.31
N GLU A 57 -5.51 10.45 6.11
CA GLU A 57 -6.12 9.28 5.45
C GLU A 57 -7.10 8.58 6.39
N THR A 58 -8.32 9.07 6.50
CA THR A 58 -9.36 8.43 7.30
C THR A 58 -10.27 7.54 6.45
N THR A 59 -10.98 6.61 7.10
CA THR A 59 -12.02 5.82 6.43
C THR A 59 -13.06 6.72 5.74
N ARG A 60 -13.39 7.85 6.36
CA ARG A 60 -14.38 8.80 5.81
C ARG A 60 -13.87 9.48 4.54
N ASP A 61 -12.59 9.90 4.53
CA ASP A 61 -12.01 10.54 3.36
C ASP A 61 -11.93 9.56 2.17
N TYR A 62 -11.55 8.32 2.43
CA TYR A 62 -11.63 7.27 1.41
C TYR A 62 -13.07 7.04 0.92
N GLN A 63 -14.09 7.00 1.81
CA GLN A 63 -15.48 6.86 1.38
C GLN A 63 -15.91 7.99 0.42
N LEU A 64 -15.58 9.25 0.72
CA LEU A 64 -15.86 10.39 -0.14
C LEU A 64 -15.23 10.25 -1.54
N LEU A 65 -14.06 9.64 -1.64
CA LEU A 65 -13.44 9.33 -2.92
C LEU A 65 -14.17 8.19 -3.64
N LEU A 66 -14.42 7.07 -2.92
CA LEU A 66 -14.98 5.84 -3.49
C LEU A 66 -16.44 6.01 -3.95
N GLU A 67 -17.25 6.86 -3.28
CA GLU A 67 -18.62 7.20 -3.66
C GLU A 67 -18.72 7.84 -5.06
N ARG A 68 -17.61 8.33 -5.60
CA ARG A 68 -17.52 8.98 -6.92
C ARG A 68 -17.12 8.00 -8.04
N ILE A 69 -16.88 6.76 -7.73
CA ILE A 69 -16.33 5.74 -8.64
C ILE A 69 -17.17 4.47 -8.51
N GLU A 70 -17.53 3.87 -9.65
CA GLU A 70 -18.18 2.55 -9.64
C GLU A 70 -17.23 1.49 -9.07
N ALA A 71 -17.80 0.51 -8.34
CA ALA A 71 -17.04 -0.55 -7.69
C ALA A 71 -16.23 -1.38 -8.70
N PRO A 72 -14.90 -1.42 -8.61
CA PRO A 72 -14.07 -2.24 -9.49
C PRO A 72 -14.12 -3.72 -9.09
N LEU A 73 -13.62 -4.61 -9.95
CA LEU A 73 -13.44 -6.02 -9.58
C LEU A 73 -12.37 -6.18 -8.50
N ILE A 74 -11.26 -5.43 -8.63
CA ILE A 74 -10.12 -5.50 -7.72
C ILE A 74 -9.71 -4.09 -7.29
N ALA A 75 -9.50 -3.89 -5.98
CA ALA A 75 -8.86 -2.69 -5.43
C ALA A 75 -7.48 -3.05 -4.85
N VAL A 76 -6.45 -2.34 -5.30
CA VAL A 76 -5.08 -2.50 -4.80
C VAL A 76 -4.78 -1.37 -3.81
N ILE A 77 -4.41 -1.74 -2.57
CA ILE A 77 -4.11 -0.80 -1.49
C ILE A 77 -2.77 -1.10 -0.82
N ASP A 78 -2.19 -0.13 -0.14
CA ASP A 78 -0.95 -0.29 0.65
C ASP A 78 -1.11 -1.17 1.90
N GLY A 79 -2.34 -1.40 2.34
CA GLY A 79 -2.70 -2.15 3.54
C GLY A 79 -3.14 -1.25 4.70
N GLY A 80 -3.32 0.06 4.46
CA GLY A 80 -3.88 1.00 5.41
C GLY A 80 -5.31 0.65 5.82
N GLN A 81 -5.61 0.70 7.12
CA GLN A 81 -6.93 0.33 7.65
C GLN A 81 -8.04 1.26 7.16
N GLY A 82 -7.72 2.53 6.89
CA GLY A 82 -8.68 3.53 6.38
C GLY A 82 -9.25 3.12 5.03
N ALA A 83 -8.38 2.82 4.05
CA ALA A 83 -8.76 2.35 2.72
C ALA A 83 -9.51 1.00 2.79
N TYR A 84 -8.99 0.04 3.55
CA TYR A 84 -9.62 -1.27 3.73
C TYR A 84 -11.07 -1.17 4.22
N SER A 85 -11.28 -0.40 5.30
CA SER A 85 -12.61 -0.22 5.90
C SER A 85 -13.57 0.53 4.97
N ALA A 86 -13.09 1.51 4.21
CA ALA A 86 -13.88 2.23 3.23
C ALA A 86 -14.33 1.32 2.08
N ILE A 87 -13.42 0.50 1.52
CA ILE A 87 -13.75 -0.44 0.45
C ILE A 87 -14.80 -1.44 0.92
N LYS A 88 -14.65 -2.01 2.11
CA LYS A 88 -15.65 -2.97 2.65
C LYS A 88 -17.04 -2.37 2.80
N LYS A 89 -17.14 -1.06 3.03
CA LYS A 89 -18.43 -0.35 3.14
C LYS A 89 -18.99 0.06 1.79
N CYS A 90 -18.18 0.67 0.92
CA CYS A 90 -18.63 1.25 -0.35
C CYS A 90 -18.69 0.19 -1.46
N TRP A 91 -17.74 -0.76 -1.47
CA TRP A 91 -17.56 -1.75 -2.52
C TRP A 91 -17.49 -3.18 -1.94
N PRO A 92 -18.57 -3.70 -1.33
CA PRO A 92 -18.53 -4.96 -0.55
C PRO A 92 -18.15 -6.19 -1.39
N THR A 93 -18.36 -6.16 -2.70
CA THR A 93 -18.05 -7.27 -3.63
C THR A 93 -16.64 -7.18 -4.22
N THR A 94 -15.98 -6.00 -4.11
CA THR A 94 -14.64 -5.79 -4.63
C THR A 94 -13.61 -6.62 -3.88
N LYS A 95 -12.76 -7.33 -4.61
CA LYS A 95 -11.63 -8.05 -4.03
C LYS A 95 -10.50 -7.08 -3.70
N ILE A 96 -9.92 -7.24 -2.52
CA ILE A 96 -8.82 -6.37 -2.07
C ILE A 96 -7.50 -7.10 -2.27
N GLN A 97 -6.60 -6.48 -3.03
CA GLN A 97 -5.23 -6.91 -3.23
C GLN A 97 -4.28 -5.95 -2.49
N ARG A 98 -3.41 -6.49 -1.66
CA ARG A 98 -2.34 -5.67 -1.07
C ARG A 98 -1.29 -5.33 -2.14
N CYS A 99 -0.87 -4.08 -2.19
CA CYS A 99 0.17 -3.62 -3.11
C CYS A 99 1.49 -4.37 -2.84
N LEU A 100 1.98 -5.09 -3.84
CA LEU A 100 3.19 -5.91 -3.73
C LEU A 100 4.45 -5.05 -3.51
N VAL A 101 4.48 -3.86 -4.11
CA VAL A 101 5.57 -2.90 -3.92
C VAL A 101 5.63 -2.41 -2.47
N HIS A 102 4.48 -2.10 -1.87
CA HIS A 102 4.42 -1.73 -0.45
C HIS A 102 4.81 -2.89 0.46
N ALA A 103 4.35 -4.12 0.17
CA ALA A 103 4.77 -5.31 0.91
C ALA A 103 6.29 -5.51 0.86
N GLN A 104 6.91 -5.37 -0.32
CA GLN A 104 8.36 -5.42 -0.48
C GLN A 104 9.07 -4.32 0.33
N ARG A 105 8.57 -3.07 0.28
CA ARG A 105 9.14 -1.94 1.03
C ARG A 105 9.08 -2.16 2.54
N VAL A 106 8.00 -2.78 3.04
CA VAL A 106 7.88 -3.15 4.45
C VAL A 106 8.97 -4.14 4.84
N VAL A 107 9.16 -5.23 4.09
CA VAL A 107 10.25 -6.18 4.35
C VAL A 107 11.60 -5.47 4.35
N ARG A 108 11.89 -4.63 3.34
CA ARG A 108 13.13 -3.86 3.24
C ARG A 108 13.35 -2.93 4.45
N ARG A 109 12.29 -2.33 5.00
CA ARG A 109 12.38 -1.47 6.19
C ARG A 109 12.90 -2.24 7.41
N TYR A 110 12.44 -3.48 7.60
CA TYR A 110 12.84 -4.31 8.74
C TYR A 110 14.15 -5.07 8.54
N THR A 111 14.44 -5.50 7.32
CA THR A 111 15.64 -6.29 7.02
C THR A 111 16.83 -5.47 6.57
N THR A 112 16.61 -4.19 6.18
CA THR A 112 17.57 -3.34 5.44
C THR A 112 17.84 -3.85 4.03
N THR A 113 18.76 -3.21 3.30
CA THR A 113 19.22 -3.67 1.97
C THR A 113 20.36 -4.68 2.04
N ASN A 114 20.99 -4.83 3.21
CA ASN A 114 22.06 -5.77 3.46
C ASN A 114 21.82 -6.51 4.79
N PRO A 115 20.89 -7.48 4.82
CA PRO A 115 20.55 -8.20 6.03
C PRO A 115 21.72 -9.02 6.55
N ARG A 116 21.92 -9.00 7.88
CA ARG A 116 23.04 -9.72 8.51
C ARG A 116 22.73 -11.17 8.82
N THR A 117 21.47 -11.52 9.06
CA THR A 117 21.02 -12.88 9.40
C THR A 117 20.59 -13.66 8.16
N ASP A 118 20.66 -14.99 8.20
CA ASP A 118 20.19 -15.84 7.10
C ASP A 118 18.68 -15.67 6.88
N ALA A 119 17.90 -15.63 7.96
CA ALA A 119 16.48 -15.36 7.89
C ALA A 119 16.19 -14.02 7.20
N GLY A 120 16.88 -12.95 7.60
CA GLY A 120 16.76 -11.64 6.99
C GLY A 120 17.12 -11.64 5.50
N ARG A 121 18.20 -12.34 5.11
CA ARG A 121 18.58 -12.48 3.69
C ARG A 121 17.51 -13.23 2.89
N THR A 122 17.04 -14.33 3.42
CA THR A 122 16.03 -15.16 2.75
C THR A 122 14.72 -14.41 2.53
N ILE A 123 14.15 -13.79 3.58
CA ILE A 123 12.90 -13.03 3.42
C ILE A 123 13.07 -11.81 2.51
N TYR A 124 14.23 -11.15 2.53
CA TYR A 124 14.51 -10.04 1.62
C TYR A 124 14.55 -10.50 0.15
N GLN A 125 15.17 -11.65 -0.14
CA GLN A 125 15.18 -12.23 -1.49
C GLN A 125 13.77 -12.64 -1.94
N LEU A 126 12.97 -13.24 -1.06
CA LEU A 126 11.56 -13.54 -1.34
C LEU A 126 10.77 -12.26 -1.66
N ALA A 127 10.98 -11.18 -0.90
CA ALA A 127 10.33 -9.91 -1.15
C ALA A 127 10.75 -9.27 -2.49
N LEU A 128 12.01 -9.42 -2.91
CA LEU A 128 12.46 -8.96 -4.23
C LEU A 128 11.82 -9.75 -5.38
N LYS A 129 11.61 -11.06 -5.21
CA LYS A 129 10.94 -11.90 -6.19
C LYS A 129 9.46 -11.55 -6.32
N LEU A 130 8.79 -11.18 -5.21
CA LEU A 130 7.36 -10.93 -5.15
C LEU A 130 6.85 -9.95 -6.22
N THR A 131 7.61 -8.89 -6.49
CA THR A 131 7.23 -7.87 -7.48
C THR A 131 7.52 -8.26 -8.93
N ARG A 132 8.09 -9.44 -9.15
CA ARG A 132 8.45 -9.96 -10.47
C ARG A 132 7.57 -11.13 -10.91
N ILE A 133 6.67 -11.58 -10.06
CA ILE A 133 5.73 -12.68 -10.35
C ILE A 133 4.76 -12.20 -11.42
N THR A 134 4.65 -12.97 -12.51
CA THR A 134 3.80 -12.68 -13.65
C THR A 134 2.81 -13.81 -13.96
N THR A 135 3.06 -15.02 -13.45
CA THR A 135 2.24 -16.21 -13.70
C THR A 135 1.73 -16.86 -12.42
N LEU A 136 0.67 -17.67 -12.52
CA LEU A 136 0.13 -18.42 -11.39
C LEU A 136 1.12 -19.48 -10.87
N ASP A 137 1.89 -20.09 -11.74
CA ASP A 137 2.89 -21.10 -11.36
C ASP A 137 4.05 -20.45 -10.56
N GLU A 138 4.50 -19.27 -10.99
CA GLU A 138 5.46 -18.49 -10.23
C GLU A 138 4.91 -18.07 -8.87
N ALA A 139 3.62 -17.68 -8.81
CA ALA A 139 2.96 -17.35 -7.55
C ALA A 139 2.87 -18.55 -6.61
N ALA A 140 2.50 -19.73 -7.13
CA ALA A 140 2.46 -20.97 -6.36
C ALA A 140 3.85 -21.36 -5.83
N THR A 141 4.87 -21.28 -6.69
CA THR A 141 6.27 -21.54 -6.32
C THR A 141 6.74 -20.57 -5.23
N TRP A 142 6.44 -19.28 -5.38
CA TRP A 142 6.77 -18.27 -4.38
C TRP A 142 6.04 -18.52 -3.06
N GLY A 143 4.76 -18.91 -3.10
CA GLY A 143 3.97 -19.26 -1.93
C GLY A 143 4.55 -20.45 -1.17
N ALA A 144 5.01 -21.49 -1.88
CA ALA A 144 5.70 -22.64 -1.29
C ALA A 144 7.01 -22.23 -0.61
N GLN A 145 7.83 -21.38 -1.26
CA GLN A 145 9.07 -20.85 -0.68
C GLN A 145 8.81 -20.00 0.57
N LEU A 146 7.73 -19.19 0.59
CA LEU A 146 7.35 -18.43 1.77
C LEU A 146 6.89 -19.35 2.92
N HIS A 147 6.16 -20.40 2.61
CA HIS A 147 5.75 -21.39 3.60
C HIS A 147 6.96 -22.12 4.21
N GLU A 148 7.90 -22.58 3.38
CA GLU A 148 9.16 -23.18 3.82
C GLU A 148 9.94 -22.21 4.72
N PHE A 149 10.10 -20.95 4.31
CA PHE A 149 10.70 -19.91 5.13
C PHE A 149 10.02 -19.78 6.49
N SER A 150 8.69 -19.74 6.52
CA SER A 150 7.94 -19.59 7.76
C SER A 150 8.13 -20.78 8.71
N THR A 151 8.32 -21.98 8.17
CA THR A 151 8.59 -23.19 8.95
C THR A 151 10.02 -23.20 9.51
N ILE A 152 11.01 -22.91 8.67
CA ILE A 152 12.43 -22.93 9.06
C ILE A 152 12.75 -21.83 10.08
N TYR A 153 12.20 -20.63 9.87
CA TYR A 153 12.54 -19.44 10.66
C TYR A 153 11.42 -19.02 11.64
N GLN A 154 10.55 -19.95 12.04
CA GLN A 154 9.44 -19.67 12.94
C GLN A 154 9.89 -19.03 14.26
N ALA A 155 11.00 -19.51 14.85
CA ALA A 155 11.54 -18.96 16.08
C ALA A 155 11.97 -17.49 15.90
N TRP A 156 12.68 -17.20 14.80
CA TRP A 156 13.11 -15.84 14.45
C TRP A 156 11.92 -14.89 14.21
N MET A 157 10.86 -15.34 13.56
CA MET A 157 9.66 -14.53 13.35
C MET A 157 8.91 -14.22 14.65
N ASN A 158 9.03 -15.07 15.65
CA ASN A 158 8.40 -14.92 16.96
C ASN A 158 9.26 -14.16 17.97
N GLU A 159 10.49 -13.78 17.60
CA GLU A 159 11.33 -12.95 18.47
C GLU A 159 10.67 -11.62 18.77
N LYS A 160 10.52 -11.34 20.06
CA LYS A 160 10.05 -10.04 20.53
C LYS A 160 11.27 -9.18 20.88
N THR A 161 11.39 -8.04 20.24
CA THR A 161 12.41 -7.05 20.60
C THR A 161 12.12 -6.55 22.02
N THR A 162 12.90 -6.99 23.00
CA THR A 162 12.90 -6.41 24.34
C THR A 162 13.78 -5.17 24.31
N VAL A 163 13.16 -4.01 24.38
CA VAL A 163 13.86 -2.74 24.50
C VAL A 163 14.40 -2.64 25.93
N LYS A 164 15.70 -2.87 26.09
CA LYS A 164 16.40 -2.69 27.39
C LYS A 164 16.74 -1.22 27.67
N ASP A 165 16.70 -0.36 26.65
CA ASP A 165 17.09 1.04 26.74
C ASP A 165 15.90 1.95 26.39
N PRO A 166 15.44 2.82 27.34
CA PRO A 166 14.39 3.80 27.07
C PRO A 166 14.67 4.73 25.88
N CYS A 167 15.93 5.00 25.57
CA CYS A 167 16.33 5.80 24.41
C CYS A 167 15.97 5.16 23.08
N LEU A 168 15.85 3.84 22.98
CA LEU A 168 15.50 3.12 21.77
C LEU A 168 13.99 3.12 21.49
N LEU A 169 13.15 3.56 22.42
CA LEU A 169 11.71 3.69 22.23
C LEU A 169 11.33 4.68 21.11
N TYR A 170 12.21 5.64 20.81
CA TYR A 170 11.99 6.64 19.76
C TYR A 170 12.48 6.20 18.37
N THR A 171 13.21 5.10 18.27
CA THR A 171 13.75 4.58 17.00
C THR A 171 12.96 3.39 16.45
N SER A 172 12.01 2.86 17.21
CA SER A 172 11.08 1.85 16.69
C SER A 172 10.13 2.52 15.70
N PRO A 173 10.06 2.08 14.44
CA PRO A 173 9.03 2.58 13.53
C PRO A 173 7.68 2.33 14.17
N SER A 174 6.91 3.40 14.34
CA SER A 174 5.53 3.30 14.82
C SER A 174 4.75 2.37 13.90
N PRO A 175 3.91 1.46 14.40
CA PRO A 175 3.01 0.66 13.55
C PRO A 175 1.88 1.50 12.94
N ARG A 176 2.12 2.78 12.73
CA ARG A 176 1.20 3.71 12.10
C ARG A 176 1.58 3.93 10.63
N ASP A 177 1.66 2.86 9.86
CA ASP A 177 1.61 2.97 8.40
C ASP A 177 1.04 1.66 7.83
#